data_6023164edd75f498c2ff1f306b5ca219
#
_entry.id   6023164edd75f498c2ff1f306b5ca219
#
_cell.length_a   1.000
_cell.length_b   1.000
_cell.length_c   1.000
_cell.angle_alpha   90.00
_cell.angle_beta   90.00
_cell.angle_gamma   90.00
#
_symmetry.space_group_name_H-M   'P 1'
#
loop_
_entity.id
_entity.type
_entity.pdbx_description
1 polymer ?
#
loop_
_entity_poly.entity_id
_entity_poly.type
_entity_poly.pdbx_seq_one_letter_code
_entity_poly.pdbx_strand_id
1 'polypeptide(L)'
;MDFEPQYTPEQEEFRQEVKSWMKENMPPGIVHPADPIDLTEEQYQLRREFGRRLGAKGWLWSTASPEYGGGGLDVDHAVVLEEEAEAAGLTIPPFYDSGGRLGGASIVVWGSEEQKKFFLPPIFTGEVRTWQLLSEPAAGSDLANVKSTAVKDGDDY
;
A
#
# COMPACT_ATOMS: atom_id res chain seq x y z
N MET A 1 -33.74 5.59 -0.64
CA MET A 1 -33.27 4.50 0.24
C MET A 1 -31.96 5.03 0.79
N ASP A 2 -31.97 5.52 2.03
CA ASP A 2 -30.75 6.06 2.64
C ASP A 2 -29.92 4.87 3.13
N PHE A 3 -28.81 4.63 2.47
CA PHE A 3 -27.81 3.67 2.91
C PHE A 3 -26.80 4.38 3.82
N GLU A 4 -27.23 4.75 5.03
CA GLU A 4 -26.29 5.16 6.05
C GLU A 4 -25.64 3.89 6.64
N PRO A 5 -24.31 3.72 6.50
CA PRO A 5 -23.64 2.62 7.15
C PRO A 5 -23.82 2.73 8.67
N GLN A 6 -24.18 1.63 9.30
CA GLN A 6 -24.29 1.57 10.76
C GLN A 6 -23.06 0.85 11.30
N TYR A 7 -22.32 1.52 12.15
CA TYR A 7 -21.13 0.99 12.80
C TYR A 7 -21.42 0.45 14.18
N THR A 8 -20.72 -0.60 14.58
CA THR A 8 -20.77 -1.11 15.95
C THR A 8 -20.03 -0.16 16.90
N PRO A 9 -20.30 -0.23 18.21
CA PRO A 9 -19.51 0.55 19.19
C PRO A 9 -18.00 0.29 19.11
N GLU A 10 -17.58 -0.93 18.81
CA GLU A 10 -16.18 -1.31 18.62
C GLU A 10 -15.56 -0.62 17.39
N GLN A 11 -16.28 -0.59 16.28
CA GLN A 11 -15.85 0.12 15.08
C GLN A 11 -15.74 1.63 15.31
N GLU A 12 -16.67 2.22 16.10
CA GLU A 12 -16.61 3.63 16.46
C GLU A 12 -15.44 3.94 17.42
N GLU A 13 -15.12 3.05 18.35
CA GLU A 13 -13.93 3.17 19.18
C GLU A 13 -12.66 3.13 18.33
N PHE A 14 -12.56 2.18 17.41
CA PHE A 14 -11.45 2.09 16.45
C PHE A 14 -11.36 3.35 15.57
N ARG A 15 -12.48 3.92 15.13
CA ARG A 15 -12.54 5.18 14.39
C ARG A 15 -11.89 6.32 15.17
N GLN A 16 -12.15 6.42 16.47
CA GLN A 16 -11.52 7.44 17.31
C GLN A 16 -10.01 7.20 17.47
N GLU A 17 -9.58 5.94 17.57
CA GLU A 17 -8.15 5.59 17.54
C GLU A 17 -7.50 6.06 16.25
N VAL A 18 -8.09 5.75 15.09
CA VAL A 18 -7.57 6.15 13.78
C VAL A 18 -7.47 7.67 13.66
N LYS A 19 -8.53 8.40 14.02
CA LYS A 19 -8.53 9.88 14.01
C LYS A 19 -7.40 10.48 14.86
N SER A 20 -7.25 9.97 16.06
CA SER A 20 -6.24 10.46 17.00
C SER A 20 -4.84 10.18 16.47
N TRP A 21 -4.60 8.97 15.99
CA TRP A 21 -3.32 8.58 15.42
C TRP A 21 -2.96 9.39 14.17
N MET A 22 -3.92 9.58 13.25
CA MET A 22 -3.71 10.39 12.05
C MET A 22 -3.32 11.82 12.40
N LYS A 23 -4.03 12.43 13.36
CA LYS A 23 -3.75 13.78 13.84
C LYS A 23 -2.33 13.93 14.42
N GLU A 24 -1.84 12.90 15.10
CA GLU A 24 -0.54 12.93 15.77
C GLU A 24 0.61 12.58 14.82
N ASN A 25 0.38 11.72 13.84
CA ASN A 25 1.44 11.12 13.04
C ASN A 25 1.52 11.61 11.59
N MET A 26 0.47 12.25 11.08
CA MET A 26 0.49 12.79 9.72
C MET A 26 1.46 13.98 9.65
N PRO A 27 2.48 13.93 8.77
CA PRO A 27 3.40 15.04 8.60
C PRO A 27 2.67 16.32 8.17
N PRO A 28 3.01 17.48 8.76
CA PRO A 28 2.45 18.74 8.31
C PRO A 28 2.90 19.03 6.86
N GLY A 29 1.99 19.56 6.07
CA GLY A 29 2.30 19.95 4.69
C GLY A 29 2.24 18.83 3.66
N ILE A 30 1.79 17.63 4.01
CA ILE A 30 1.45 16.62 3.01
C ILE A 30 0.40 17.19 2.05
N VAL A 31 0.68 17.11 0.75
CA VAL A 31 -0.27 17.49 -0.31
C VAL A 31 -0.69 16.27 -1.11
N HIS A 32 -1.86 16.34 -1.69
CA HIS A 32 -2.44 15.33 -2.57
C HIS A 32 -2.60 15.93 -3.96
N PRO A 33 -1.57 15.88 -4.82
CA PRO A 33 -1.69 16.37 -6.18
C PRO A 33 -2.72 15.53 -6.95
N ALA A 34 -3.38 16.18 -7.92
CA ALA A 34 -4.30 15.48 -8.80
C ALA A 34 -3.58 14.41 -9.66
N ASP A 35 -2.32 14.66 -10.00
CA ASP A 35 -1.46 13.70 -10.70
C ASP A 35 -0.20 13.41 -9.85
N PRO A 36 0.13 12.13 -9.65
CA PRO A 36 1.35 11.73 -8.95
C PRO A 36 2.65 12.28 -9.53
N ILE A 37 2.67 12.61 -10.83
CA ILE A 37 3.85 13.19 -11.50
C ILE A 37 4.19 14.59 -10.97
N ASP A 38 3.20 15.27 -10.38
CA ASP A 38 3.36 16.61 -9.83
C ASP A 38 3.97 16.61 -8.40
N LEU A 39 4.29 15.44 -7.85
CA LEU A 39 4.97 15.36 -6.56
C LEU A 39 6.40 15.86 -6.67
N THR A 40 6.73 16.85 -5.84
CA THR A 40 8.13 17.21 -5.61
C THR A 40 8.85 16.12 -4.82
N GLU A 41 10.18 16.08 -4.90
CA GLU A 41 11.00 15.13 -4.13
C GLU A 41 10.72 15.24 -2.63
N GLU A 42 10.57 16.46 -2.09
CA GLU A 42 10.24 16.70 -0.68
C GLU A 42 8.89 16.07 -0.31
N GLN A 43 7.86 16.29 -1.12
CA GLN A 43 6.53 15.71 -0.92
C GLN A 43 6.55 14.18 -1.04
N TYR A 44 7.34 13.67 -1.95
CA TYR A 44 7.56 12.25 -2.09
C TYR A 44 8.19 11.65 -0.82
N GLN A 45 9.22 12.27 -0.27
CA GLN A 45 9.88 11.79 0.95
C GLN A 45 8.96 11.88 2.19
N LEU A 46 8.18 12.95 2.35
CA LEU A 46 7.17 13.05 3.40
C LEU A 46 6.16 11.89 3.34
N ARG A 47 5.69 11.56 2.14
CA ARG A 47 4.77 10.43 1.94
C ARG A 47 5.44 9.09 2.25
N ARG A 48 6.69 8.91 1.85
CA ARG A 48 7.47 7.72 2.17
C ARG A 48 7.64 7.53 3.68
N GLU A 49 7.95 8.61 4.39
CA GLU A 49 8.05 8.59 5.84
C GLU A 49 6.71 8.22 6.49
N PHE A 50 5.63 8.84 6.02
CA PHE A 50 4.30 8.53 6.54
C PHE A 50 3.88 7.09 6.23
N GLY A 51 4.18 6.58 5.04
CA GLY A 51 3.97 5.18 4.69
C GLY A 51 4.68 4.21 5.64
N ARG A 52 5.93 4.52 6.04
CA ARG A 52 6.65 3.71 7.05
C ARG A 52 6.02 3.80 8.44
N ARG A 53 5.48 4.96 8.84
CA ARG A 53 4.72 5.09 10.10
C ARG A 53 3.45 4.25 10.09
N LEU A 54 2.72 4.27 8.97
CA LEU A 54 1.55 3.39 8.76
C LEU A 54 1.96 1.92 8.78
N GLY A 55 3.06 1.56 8.13
CA GLY A 55 3.61 0.20 8.13
C GLY A 55 3.99 -0.27 9.54
N ALA A 56 4.65 0.58 10.33
CA ALA A 56 4.99 0.27 11.72
C ALA A 56 3.76 0.08 12.62
N LYS A 57 2.64 0.72 12.30
CA LYS A 57 1.34 0.54 12.97
C LYS A 57 0.58 -0.69 12.42
N GLY A 58 1.02 -1.29 11.31
CA GLY A 58 0.31 -2.34 10.59
C GLY A 58 -0.83 -1.83 9.69
N TRP A 59 -0.94 -0.54 9.50
CA TRP A 59 -2.06 0.07 8.76
C TRP A 59 -1.77 0.33 7.28
N LEU A 60 -0.54 0.22 6.84
CA LEU A 60 -0.18 0.36 5.43
C LEU A 60 -0.79 -0.77 4.57
N TRP A 61 -0.75 -1.98 5.10
CA TRP A 61 -1.36 -3.19 4.55
C TRP A 61 -2.22 -3.84 5.62
N SER A 62 -3.31 -3.16 5.94
CA SER A 62 -4.11 -3.39 7.14
C SER A 62 -4.70 -4.79 7.25
N THR A 63 -5.13 -5.40 6.14
CA THR A 63 -5.72 -6.75 6.11
C THR A 63 -4.69 -7.86 5.86
N ALA A 64 -3.44 -7.51 5.55
CA ALA A 64 -2.39 -8.50 5.31
C ALA A 64 -1.99 -9.21 6.62
N SER A 65 -1.43 -10.43 6.48
CA SER A 65 -1.04 -11.23 7.64
C SER A 65 0.01 -10.54 8.51
N PRO A 66 -0.18 -10.48 9.84
CA PRO A 66 0.83 -9.99 10.77
C PRO A 66 2.14 -10.77 10.73
N GLU A 67 2.12 -12.04 10.31
CA GLU A 67 3.32 -12.87 10.15
C GLU A 67 4.33 -12.22 9.19
N TYR A 68 3.83 -11.44 8.23
CA TYR A 68 4.66 -10.76 7.22
C TYR A 68 4.67 -9.24 7.38
N GLY A 69 4.26 -8.72 8.53
CA GLY A 69 4.28 -7.28 8.84
C GLY A 69 3.00 -6.53 8.43
N GLY A 70 1.94 -7.24 8.06
CA GLY A 70 0.61 -6.65 7.86
C GLY A 70 -0.13 -6.40 9.17
N GLY A 71 -1.28 -5.72 9.10
CA GLY A 71 -2.08 -5.33 10.25
C GLY A 71 -2.99 -6.42 10.82
N GLY A 72 -3.38 -7.40 10.01
CA GLY A 72 -4.32 -8.44 10.41
C GLY A 72 -5.73 -7.95 10.75
N LEU A 73 -6.08 -6.74 10.33
CA LEU A 73 -7.44 -6.22 10.53
C LEU A 73 -8.44 -7.06 9.73
N ASP A 74 -9.61 -7.24 10.30
CA ASP A 74 -10.76 -7.69 9.54
C ASP A 74 -11.22 -6.60 8.55
N VAL A 75 -12.10 -6.98 7.64
CA VAL A 75 -12.58 -6.10 6.57
C VAL A 75 -13.34 -4.90 7.13
N ASP A 76 -14.10 -5.09 8.20
CA ASP A 76 -14.94 -4.04 8.77
C ASP A 76 -14.08 -2.93 9.39
N HIS A 77 -13.03 -3.28 10.15
CA HIS A 77 -12.06 -2.30 10.66
C HIS A 77 -11.22 -1.68 9.56
N ALA A 78 -10.86 -2.44 8.53
CA ALA A 78 -10.12 -1.90 7.38
C ALA A 78 -10.93 -0.83 6.64
N VAL A 79 -12.26 -1.02 6.48
CA VAL A 79 -13.16 0.00 5.91
C VAL A 79 -13.13 1.28 6.75
N VAL A 80 -13.24 1.18 8.07
CA VAL A 80 -13.17 2.35 8.97
C VAL A 80 -11.83 3.09 8.82
N LEU A 81 -10.73 2.35 8.72
CA LEU A 81 -9.40 2.93 8.50
C LEU A 81 -9.32 3.70 7.17
N GLU A 82 -9.84 3.11 6.10
CA GLU A 82 -9.83 3.72 4.77
C GLU A 82 -10.72 4.98 4.72
N GLU A 83 -11.90 4.96 5.34
CA GLU A 83 -12.78 6.12 5.44
C GLU A 83 -12.11 7.31 6.17
N GLU A 84 -11.45 7.04 7.28
CA GLU A 84 -10.77 8.10 8.03
C GLU A 84 -9.51 8.60 7.31
N ALA A 85 -8.82 7.73 6.59
CA ALA A 85 -7.73 8.14 5.72
C ALA A 85 -8.23 9.03 4.59
N GLU A 86 -9.32 8.67 3.92
CA GLU A 86 -9.94 9.48 2.87
C GLU A 86 -10.42 10.84 3.42
N ALA A 87 -11.05 10.85 4.59
CA ALA A 87 -11.46 12.09 5.27
C ALA A 87 -10.25 13.00 5.60
N ALA A 88 -9.08 12.42 5.86
CA ALA A 88 -7.82 13.14 6.04
C ALA A 88 -7.13 13.49 4.70
N GLY A 89 -7.75 13.18 3.56
CA GLY A 89 -7.18 13.39 2.23
C GLY A 89 -6.10 12.38 1.84
N LEU A 90 -6.09 11.19 2.41
CA LEU A 90 -5.10 10.15 2.18
C LEU A 90 -5.72 8.96 1.44
N THR A 91 -4.88 8.20 0.76
CA THR A 91 -5.20 6.88 0.23
C THR A 91 -4.25 5.86 0.87
N ILE A 92 -4.78 4.77 1.41
CA ILE A 92 -4.00 3.68 2.00
C ILE A 92 -4.28 2.38 1.23
N PRO A 93 -3.26 1.65 0.77
CA PRO A 93 -1.87 2.09 0.63
C PRO A 93 -1.75 3.25 -0.36
N PRO A 94 -0.70 4.07 -0.22
CA PRO A 94 -0.51 5.20 -1.12
C PRO A 94 -0.42 4.76 -2.59
N PHE A 95 -0.93 5.58 -3.51
CA PHE A 95 -0.98 5.25 -4.94
C PHE A 95 0.41 4.94 -5.54
N TYR A 96 1.48 5.53 -5.02
CA TYR A 96 2.84 5.28 -5.50
C TYR A 96 3.38 3.87 -5.16
N ASP A 97 2.65 3.09 -4.36
CA ASP A 97 2.98 1.70 -4.07
C ASP A 97 2.02 0.72 -4.78
N SER A 98 1.60 1.06 -5.98
CA SER A 98 0.75 0.20 -6.81
C SER A 98 1.39 -1.16 -7.11
N GLY A 99 2.73 -1.20 -7.23
CA GLY A 99 3.47 -2.45 -7.41
C GLY A 99 3.35 -3.39 -6.22
N GLY A 100 3.27 -2.86 -4.99
CA GLY A 100 3.01 -3.65 -3.78
C GLY A 100 1.64 -4.32 -3.79
N ARG A 101 0.62 -3.63 -4.31
CA ARG A 101 -0.73 -4.21 -4.48
C ARG A 101 -0.73 -5.42 -5.42
N LEU A 102 0.05 -5.39 -6.48
CA LEU A 102 0.12 -6.47 -7.47
C LEU A 102 1.22 -7.48 -7.11
N GLY A 103 2.45 -7.02 -6.89
CA GLY A 103 3.59 -7.87 -6.57
C GLY A 103 3.45 -8.55 -5.21
N GLY A 104 3.10 -7.81 -4.17
CA GLY A 104 2.85 -8.34 -2.84
C GLY A 104 1.73 -9.38 -2.83
N ALA A 105 0.59 -9.07 -3.46
CA ALA A 105 -0.51 -10.01 -3.59
C ALA A 105 -0.12 -11.29 -4.36
N SER A 106 0.67 -11.16 -5.42
CA SER A 106 1.16 -12.31 -6.18
C SER A 106 2.08 -13.19 -5.33
N ILE A 107 2.96 -12.59 -4.52
CA ILE A 107 3.85 -13.32 -3.61
C ILE A 107 3.03 -14.01 -2.51
N VAL A 108 2.01 -13.36 -1.95
CA VAL A 108 1.10 -13.99 -0.95
C VAL A 108 0.46 -15.25 -1.51
N VAL A 109 -0.01 -15.21 -2.76
CA VAL A 109 -0.75 -16.33 -3.37
C VAL A 109 0.19 -17.42 -3.89
N TRP A 110 1.28 -17.05 -4.57
CA TRP A 110 2.09 -17.98 -5.35
C TRP A 110 3.52 -18.16 -4.83
N GLY A 111 3.99 -17.29 -3.93
CA GLY A 111 5.33 -17.37 -3.38
C GLY A 111 5.52 -18.58 -2.47
N SER A 112 6.75 -19.14 -2.46
CA SER A 112 7.16 -20.08 -1.41
C SER A 112 7.21 -19.37 -0.06
N GLU A 113 7.19 -20.13 1.03
CA GLU A 113 7.30 -19.55 2.38
C GLU A 113 8.61 -18.75 2.57
N GLU A 114 9.69 -19.18 1.95
CA GLU A 114 10.96 -18.48 1.93
C GLU A 114 10.82 -17.12 1.21
N GLN A 115 10.20 -17.10 0.03
CA GLN A 115 9.93 -15.88 -0.72
C GLN A 115 9.00 -14.92 0.05
N LYS A 116 7.94 -15.43 0.68
CA LYS A 116 7.04 -14.63 1.51
C LYS A 116 7.79 -13.97 2.65
N LYS A 117 8.57 -14.72 3.41
CA LYS A 117 9.34 -14.21 4.55
C LYS A 117 10.43 -13.20 4.14
N PHE A 118 10.96 -13.32 2.95
CA PHE A 118 11.98 -12.42 2.44
C PHE A 118 11.40 -11.13 1.85
N PHE A 119 10.38 -11.22 1.00
CA PHE A 119 9.88 -10.08 0.23
C PHE A 119 8.73 -9.32 0.91
N LEU A 120 7.83 -9.99 1.61
CA LEU A 120 6.62 -9.34 2.12
C LEU A 120 6.87 -8.36 3.27
N PRO A 121 7.71 -8.66 4.28
CA PRO A 121 7.91 -7.73 5.39
C PRO A 121 8.36 -6.33 4.95
N PRO A 122 9.40 -6.15 4.13
CA PRO A 122 9.81 -4.80 3.71
C PRO A 122 8.79 -4.10 2.81
N ILE A 123 7.93 -4.86 2.11
CA ILE A 123 6.80 -4.29 1.35
C ILE A 123 5.72 -3.80 2.32
N PHE A 124 5.30 -4.63 3.28
CA PHE A 124 4.18 -4.33 4.17
C PHE A 124 4.52 -3.29 5.23
N THR A 125 5.79 -3.16 5.61
CA THR A 125 6.28 -2.09 6.49
C THR A 125 6.57 -0.78 5.76
N GLY A 126 6.51 -0.77 4.43
CA GLY A 126 6.78 0.42 3.62
C GLY A 126 8.26 0.77 3.47
N GLU A 127 9.18 -0.13 3.81
CA GLU A 127 10.61 0.07 3.62
C GLU A 127 10.99 0.04 2.14
N VAL A 128 10.39 -0.90 1.38
CA VAL A 128 10.64 -1.11 -0.03
C VAL A 128 9.42 -0.72 -0.84
N ARG A 129 9.65 -0.03 -1.95
CA ARG A 129 8.67 0.14 -3.01
C ARG A 129 8.86 -0.92 -4.07
N THR A 130 7.75 -1.44 -4.56
CA THR A 130 7.75 -2.40 -5.66
C THR A 130 7.14 -1.79 -6.91
N TRP A 131 7.72 -2.10 -8.06
CA TRP A 131 7.20 -1.70 -9.35
C TRP A 131 6.92 -2.93 -10.20
N GLN A 132 5.83 -2.88 -10.93
CA GLN A 132 5.50 -3.90 -11.91
C GLN A 132 5.70 -3.32 -13.30
N LEU A 133 6.69 -3.81 -14.01
CA LEU A 133 7.07 -3.33 -15.33
C LEU A 133 6.61 -4.37 -16.38
N LEU A 134 5.35 -4.29 -16.79
CA LEU A 134 4.74 -5.23 -17.73
C LEU A 134 4.51 -4.66 -19.11
N SER A 135 4.41 -3.33 -19.23
CA SER A 135 4.05 -2.67 -20.47
C SER A 135 5.27 -2.22 -21.26
N GLU A 136 5.21 -2.37 -22.58
CA GLU A 136 6.14 -1.80 -23.54
C GLU A 136 5.43 -0.74 -24.39
N PRO A 137 6.15 0.13 -25.13
CA PRO A 137 5.51 1.12 -26.00
C PRO A 137 4.51 0.54 -27.02
N ALA A 138 4.71 -0.72 -27.42
CA ALA A 138 3.87 -1.42 -28.38
C ALA A 138 2.99 -2.52 -27.76
N ALA A 139 3.06 -2.75 -26.45
CA ALA A 139 2.35 -3.83 -25.77
C ALA A 139 1.87 -3.39 -24.39
N GLY A 140 0.58 -3.19 -24.22
CA GLY A 140 -0.09 -2.91 -22.97
C GLY A 140 -1.12 -4.00 -22.66
N SER A 141 -2.39 -3.75 -22.97
CA SER A 141 -3.45 -4.75 -22.81
C SER A 141 -3.22 -6.03 -23.62
N ASP A 142 -2.53 -5.94 -24.75
CA ASP A 142 -2.02 -7.09 -25.52
C ASP A 142 -0.65 -7.53 -24.97
N LEU A 143 -0.66 -8.11 -23.77
CA LEU A 143 0.56 -8.58 -23.10
C LEU A 143 1.28 -9.68 -23.89
N ALA A 144 0.57 -10.46 -24.70
CA ALA A 144 1.16 -11.49 -25.54
C ALA A 144 2.10 -10.92 -26.63
N ASN A 145 1.99 -9.62 -26.93
CA ASN A 145 2.84 -8.94 -27.92
C ASN A 145 4.11 -8.31 -27.33
N VAL A 146 4.42 -8.57 -26.07
CA VAL A 146 5.68 -8.14 -25.42
C VAL A 146 6.87 -8.78 -26.15
N LYS A 147 7.87 -7.95 -26.46
CA LYS A 147 9.05 -8.35 -27.24
C LYS A 147 10.34 -8.30 -26.44
N SER A 148 10.31 -7.78 -25.21
CA SER A 148 11.45 -7.81 -24.31
C SER A 148 11.89 -9.24 -24.05
N THR A 149 13.19 -9.44 -24.02
CA THR A 149 13.81 -10.72 -23.70
C THR A 149 14.76 -10.56 -22.53
N ALA A 150 14.82 -11.55 -21.66
CA ALA A 150 15.82 -11.65 -20.62
C ALA A 150 16.93 -12.61 -21.08
N VAL A 151 18.16 -12.13 -21.07
CA VAL A 151 19.35 -12.94 -21.43
C VAL A 151 20.15 -13.15 -20.16
N LYS A 152 20.42 -14.40 -19.83
CA LYS A 152 21.20 -14.73 -18.63
C LYS A 152 22.66 -14.30 -18.80
N ASP A 153 23.18 -13.57 -17.78
CA ASP A 153 24.57 -13.13 -17.70
C ASP A 153 25.13 -13.47 -16.30
N GLY A 154 25.78 -14.59 -16.17
CA GLY A 154 26.22 -15.13 -14.88
C GLY A 154 25.04 -15.49 -13.98
N ASP A 155 24.92 -14.81 -12.84
CA ASP A 155 23.80 -14.95 -11.88
C ASP A 155 22.68 -13.91 -12.10
N ASP A 156 22.84 -12.99 -13.06
CA ASP A 156 21.90 -11.94 -13.42
C ASP A 156 21.19 -12.22 -14.76
N TYR A 157 20.16 -11.34 -15.06
CA TYR A 157 19.43 -11.31 -16.32
C TYR A 157 19.42 -9.91 -16.93
#